data_b74959d8bc108f743855ea374f0279a6
#
_entry.id   b74959d8bc108f743855ea374f0279a6
#
_cell.length_a   1.000
_cell.length_b   1.000
_cell.length_c   1.000
_cell.angle_alpha   90.00
_cell.angle_beta   90.00
_cell.angle_gamma   90.00
#
_symmetry.space_group_name_H-M   'P 1'
#
loop_
_entity.id
_entity.type
_entity.pdbx_description
1 polymer ?
#
loop_
_entity_poly.entity_id
_entity_poly.type
_entity_poly.pdbx_seq_one_letter_code
_entity_poly.pdbx_strand_id
1 'polypeptide(L)'
;IENAVYKITLDAYGDMASVFDKKNNRELVQAGKPFRLMMFTENLSTDYPAWEIYKKVLDGPSTSITDNVKISVAENGPLRASLRIERTYDDSKFIQYITLTDGAEDDRIEINNEIDWQGKKALLKAEFPTTVSNEKATYDLGLGYVKRGNNVENSFEVLGHQWADLTASDSSYGISILNESKYGWDKPGDNTIRLTLLHTPQPGKHYTYQDHQDHGHHAFRYAIVGHQSDATKADIAWKAENFNQPLLAFATAKHAGKLGSSYSFATADRPQIALKAIKKAEDGKGY
;
A
#
# COMPACT_ATOMS: atom_id res chain seq x y z
N ILE A 1 -3.21 16.55 -8.96
CA ILE A 1 -3.05 15.89 -10.26
C ILE A 1 -4.32 15.15 -10.64
N GLU A 2 -4.49 14.89 -11.93
CA GLU A 2 -5.74 14.34 -12.47
C GLU A 2 -5.46 13.51 -13.72
N ASN A 3 -6.19 12.39 -13.87
CA ASN A 3 -6.28 11.60 -15.10
C ASN A 3 -7.76 11.34 -15.47
N ALA A 4 -8.02 10.39 -16.35
CA ALA A 4 -9.40 10.03 -16.72
C ALA A 4 -10.18 9.39 -15.55
N VAL A 5 -9.52 8.78 -14.59
CA VAL A 5 -10.11 7.99 -13.49
C VAL A 5 -10.14 8.78 -12.18
N TYR A 6 -9.04 9.40 -11.78
CA TYR A 6 -8.92 10.06 -10.49
C TYR A 6 -8.57 11.54 -10.61
N LYS A 7 -9.05 12.32 -9.63
CA LYS A 7 -8.58 13.66 -9.32
C LYS A 7 -8.09 13.67 -7.87
N ILE A 8 -6.83 14.06 -7.65
CA ILE A 8 -6.19 14.09 -6.33
C ILE A 8 -5.84 15.53 -5.97
N THR A 9 -6.23 15.92 -4.76
CA THR A 9 -5.87 17.21 -4.16
C THR A 9 -5.10 16.96 -2.87
N LEU A 10 -3.95 17.58 -2.74
CA LEU A 10 -3.13 17.56 -1.52
C LEU A 10 -3.47 18.77 -0.64
N ASP A 11 -3.32 18.60 0.66
CA ASP A 11 -3.28 19.72 1.60
C ASP A 11 -1.89 20.39 1.64
N ALA A 12 -1.73 21.38 2.52
CA ALA A 12 -0.47 22.11 2.69
C ALA A 12 0.68 21.23 3.20
N TYR A 13 0.36 20.07 3.77
CA TYR A 13 1.33 19.11 4.31
C TYR A 13 1.65 17.98 3.32
N GLY A 14 1.04 18.00 2.13
CA GLY A 14 1.24 16.97 1.11
C GLY A 14 0.46 15.68 1.37
N ASP A 15 -0.49 15.69 2.30
CA ASP A 15 -1.41 14.58 2.53
C ASP A 15 -2.56 14.63 1.52
N MET A 16 -3.11 13.49 1.14
CA MET A 16 -4.20 13.44 0.17
C MET A 16 -5.52 13.84 0.85
N ALA A 17 -5.88 15.10 0.74
CA ALA A 17 -7.10 15.69 1.33
C ALA A 17 -8.36 15.31 0.55
N SER A 18 -8.23 15.01 -0.75
CA SER A 18 -9.30 14.53 -1.61
C SER A 18 -8.73 13.57 -2.65
N VAL A 19 -9.43 12.48 -2.85
CA VAL A 19 -9.22 11.50 -3.92
C VAL A 19 -10.59 11.23 -4.53
N PHE A 20 -10.90 11.93 -5.60
CA PHE A 20 -12.18 11.79 -6.27
C PHE A 20 -12.09 10.77 -7.40
N ASP A 21 -12.85 9.67 -7.27
CA ASP A 21 -13.05 8.68 -8.30
C ASP A 21 -14.09 9.20 -9.31
N LYS A 22 -13.61 9.66 -10.45
CA LYS A 22 -14.42 10.26 -11.52
C LYS A 22 -15.30 9.22 -12.21
N LYS A 23 -14.84 8.00 -12.30
CA LYS A 23 -15.51 6.88 -12.96
C LYS A 23 -16.76 6.46 -12.19
N ASN A 24 -16.68 6.49 -10.86
CA ASN A 24 -17.75 6.12 -9.95
C ASN A 24 -18.45 7.34 -9.31
N ASN A 25 -18.00 8.58 -9.63
CA ASN A 25 -18.50 9.83 -9.07
C ASN A 25 -18.51 9.81 -7.53
N ARG A 26 -17.38 9.42 -6.92
CA ARG A 26 -17.23 9.27 -5.46
C ARG A 26 -15.96 9.90 -4.93
N GLU A 27 -16.09 10.57 -3.79
CA GLU A 27 -14.95 10.93 -2.95
C GLU A 27 -14.52 9.69 -2.13
N LEU A 28 -13.22 9.41 -2.07
CA LEU A 28 -12.67 8.28 -1.33
C LEU A 28 -12.22 8.65 0.08
N VAL A 29 -11.80 9.91 0.27
CA VAL A 29 -11.23 10.41 1.52
C VAL A 29 -12.34 10.91 2.45
N GLN A 30 -12.33 10.48 3.71
CA GLN A 30 -13.24 11.01 4.72
C GLN A 30 -13.03 12.52 4.90
N ALA A 31 -14.11 13.30 4.86
CA ALA A 31 -14.03 14.76 5.02
C ALA A 31 -13.24 15.16 6.27
N GLY A 32 -12.23 15.99 6.08
CA GLY A 32 -11.37 16.52 7.15
C GLY A 32 -10.34 15.52 7.71
N LYS A 33 -10.21 14.31 7.13
CA LYS A 33 -9.22 13.32 7.54
C LYS A 33 -8.47 12.80 6.30
N PRO A 34 -7.35 13.42 5.93
CA PRO A 34 -6.60 13.04 4.73
C PRO A 34 -5.98 11.64 4.85
N PHE A 35 -5.70 11.00 3.71
CA PHE A 35 -4.80 9.85 3.67
C PHE A 35 -3.37 10.34 3.90
N ARG A 36 -2.66 9.74 4.86
CA ARG A 36 -1.42 10.31 5.38
C ARG A 36 -0.48 9.28 6.00
N LEU A 37 0.75 9.72 6.28
CA LEU A 37 1.70 9.00 7.10
C LEU A 37 1.51 9.39 8.58
N MET A 38 1.52 8.37 9.44
CA MET A 38 1.35 8.52 10.89
C MET A 38 2.49 7.88 11.65
N MET A 39 3.06 8.62 12.57
CA MET A 39 4.08 8.16 13.51
C MET A 39 3.46 7.85 14.88
N PHE A 40 3.65 6.62 15.36
CA PHE A 40 3.28 6.18 16.70
C PHE A 40 4.53 6.01 17.54
N THR A 41 4.42 6.29 18.85
CA THR A 41 5.51 6.04 19.79
C THR A 41 5.46 4.59 20.28
N GLU A 42 6.50 3.81 19.96
CA GLU A 42 6.63 2.39 20.30
C GLU A 42 7.63 2.20 21.45
N ASN A 43 7.17 2.42 22.68
CA ASN A 43 7.98 2.36 23.89
C ASN A 43 7.37 1.50 25.02
N LEU A 44 6.33 0.73 24.71
CA LEU A 44 5.59 -0.03 25.73
C LEU A 44 6.06 -1.47 25.86
N SER A 45 6.51 -2.10 24.77
CA SER A 45 7.04 -3.46 24.83
C SER A 45 8.41 -3.48 25.52
N THR A 46 8.63 -4.39 26.44
CA THR A 46 9.86 -4.48 27.23
C THR A 46 10.62 -5.79 27.06
N ASP A 47 9.93 -6.87 26.74
CA ASP A 47 10.53 -8.21 26.71
C ASP A 47 10.83 -8.65 25.27
N TYR A 48 9.87 -8.52 24.37
CA TYR A 48 9.98 -8.94 22.96
C TYR A 48 9.58 -7.83 21.98
N PRO A 49 10.18 -6.64 22.08
CA PRO A 49 9.69 -5.45 21.34
C PRO A 49 9.70 -5.60 19.82
N ALA A 50 10.62 -6.40 19.28
CA ALA A 50 10.67 -6.67 17.84
C ALA A 50 9.54 -7.61 17.34
N TRP A 51 8.93 -8.38 18.23
CA TRP A 51 7.85 -9.32 17.92
C TRP A 51 6.47 -8.76 18.23
N GLU A 52 6.40 -7.76 19.09
CA GLU A 52 5.15 -7.27 19.68
C GLU A 52 4.90 -5.83 19.30
N ILE A 53 3.69 -5.56 18.84
CA ILE A 53 3.09 -4.22 18.84
C ILE A 53 1.92 -4.29 19.79
N TYR A 54 1.92 -3.54 20.87
CA TYR A 54 0.81 -3.53 21.81
C TYR A 54 -0.36 -2.70 21.27
N LYS A 55 -1.57 -3.18 21.50
CA LYS A 55 -2.80 -2.45 21.17
C LYS A 55 -2.78 -1.02 21.70
N LYS A 56 -2.25 -0.81 22.89
CA LYS A 56 -2.08 0.51 23.50
C LYS A 56 -1.22 1.49 22.68
N VAL A 57 -0.28 0.98 21.86
CA VAL A 57 0.48 1.80 20.91
C VAL A 57 -0.44 2.29 19.79
N LEU A 58 -1.25 1.40 19.25
CA LEU A 58 -2.17 1.70 18.15
C LEU A 58 -3.37 2.57 18.57
N ASP A 59 -3.78 2.46 19.82
CA ASP A 59 -4.83 3.30 20.45
C ASP A 59 -4.25 4.62 20.98
N GLY A 60 -2.94 4.72 21.09
CA GLY A 60 -2.24 5.88 21.63
C GLY A 60 -2.19 7.07 20.68
N PRO A 61 -1.59 8.17 21.13
CA PRO A 61 -1.41 9.34 20.29
C PRO A 61 -0.46 9.03 19.12
N SER A 62 -0.81 9.57 17.95
CA SER A 62 0.02 9.52 16.76
C SER A 62 0.25 10.93 16.22
N THR A 63 1.36 11.12 15.51
CA THR A 63 1.75 12.41 14.95
C THR A 63 1.81 12.31 13.43
N SER A 64 1.19 13.25 12.73
CA SER A 64 1.36 13.40 11.26
C SER A 64 2.76 13.91 10.94
N ILE A 65 3.29 13.52 9.80
CA ILE A 65 4.60 13.96 9.33
C ILE A 65 4.41 15.24 8.52
N THR A 66 4.66 16.39 9.15
CA THR A 66 4.31 17.71 8.62
C THR A 66 5.47 18.71 8.57
N ASP A 67 6.70 18.28 8.93
CA ASP A 67 7.83 19.19 9.00
C ASP A 67 8.57 19.32 7.66
N ASN A 68 9.07 20.52 7.37
CA ASN A 68 9.87 20.84 6.20
C ASN A 68 9.25 20.39 4.86
N VAL A 69 7.95 20.52 4.73
CA VAL A 69 7.18 20.07 3.57
C VAL A 69 7.59 20.84 2.31
N LYS A 70 7.87 20.08 1.24
CA LYS A 70 8.01 20.61 -0.11
C LYS A 70 7.21 19.76 -1.07
N ILE A 71 6.36 20.42 -1.84
CA ILE A 71 5.54 19.78 -2.87
C ILE A 71 5.99 20.31 -4.23
N SER A 72 6.28 19.43 -5.16
CA SER A 72 6.70 19.77 -6.52
C SER A 72 6.11 18.80 -7.54
N VAL A 73 6.05 19.23 -8.77
CA VAL A 73 5.72 18.35 -9.90
C VAL A 73 6.99 17.61 -10.29
N ALA A 74 6.99 16.29 -10.18
CA ALA A 74 8.09 15.42 -10.61
C ALA A 74 7.98 15.08 -12.10
N GLU A 75 6.76 14.80 -12.57
CA GLU A 75 6.46 14.50 -13.97
C GLU A 75 5.13 15.15 -14.38
N ASN A 76 5.09 15.60 -15.62
CA ASN A 76 3.88 16.16 -16.24
C ASN A 76 3.85 15.77 -17.72
N GLY A 77 3.67 14.50 -17.99
CA GLY A 77 3.61 13.94 -19.35
C GLY A 77 2.20 13.48 -19.72
N PRO A 78 1.97 13.17 -21.01
CA PRO A 78 0.66 12.71 -21.47
C PRO A 78 0.33 11.29 -20.99
N LEU A 79 1.32 10.48 -20.65
CA LEU A 79 1.13 9.09 -20.20
C LEU A 79 1.23 8.94 -18.68
N ARG A 80 1.88 9.90 -17.99
CA ARG A 80 2.10 9.84 -16.55
C ARG A 80 2.27 11.24 -15.97
N ALA A 81 1.65 11.47 -14.83
CA ALA A 81 1.85 12.65 -14.01
C ALA A 81 2.20 12.23 -12.58
N SER A 82 3.15 12.94 -11.95
CA SER A 82 3.61 12.62 -10.61
C SER A 82 3.91 13.86 -9.80
N LEU A 83 3.44 13.87 -8.54
CA LEU A 83 3.82 14.86 -7.53
C LEU A 83 4.89 14.25 -6.62
N ARG A 84 5.89 15.04 -6.28
CA ARG A 84 6.93 14.72 -5.32
C ARG A 84 6.71 15.52 -4.05
N ILE A 85 6.58 14.83 -2.92
CA ILE A 85 6.40 15.39 -1.59
C ILE A 85 7.63 15.03 -0.75
N GLU A 86 8.33 16.04 -0.23
CA GLU A 86 9.43 15.88 0.72
C GLU A 86 8.96 16.31 2.09
N ARG A 87 9.36 15.56 3.14
CA ARG A 87 9.06 15.84 4.54
C ARG A 87 10.21 15.38 5.42
N THR A 88 10.25 15.87 6.66
CA THR A 88 11.13 15.34 7.69
C THR A 88 10.33 15.04 8.96
N TYR A 89 10.87 14.16 9.78
CA TYR A 89 10.40 13.92 11.14
C TYR A 89 11.61 13.45 11.96
N ASP A 90 11.95 14.18 12.99
CA ASP A 90 13.22 14.03 13.70
C ASP A 90 14.40 13.98 12.66
N ASP A 91 15.25 12.97 12.74
CA ASP A 91 16.39 12.79 11.83
C ASP A 91 16.02 12.04 10.54
N SER A 92 14.76 11.64 10.36
CA SER A 92 14.30 10.89 9.19
C SER A 92 13.84 11.80 8.06
N LYS A 93 14.09 11.38 6.81
CA LYS A 93 13.59 12.04 5.60
C LYS A 93 12.62 11.15 4.86
N PHE A 94 11.57 11.77 4.35
CA PHE A 94 10.49 11.09 3.61
C PHE A 94 10.34 11.74 2.24
N ILE A 95 10.40 10.94 1.20
CA ILE A 95 10.05 11.35 -0.16
C ILE A 95 8.94 10.43 -0.63
N GLN A 96 7.83 11.02 -1.04
CA GLN A 96 6.73 10.29 -1.65
C GLN A 96 6.48 10.80 -3.06
N TYR A 97 6.29 9.88 -4.00
CA TYR A 97 5.81 10.20 -5.34
C TYR A 97 4.39 9.67 -5.48
N ILE A 98 3.43 10.57 -5.65
CA ILE A 98 2.04 10.22 -5.96
C ILE A 98 1.88 10.29 -7.45
N THR A 99 1.59 9.16 -8.07
CA THR A 99 1.63 9.00 -9.52
C THR A 99 0.29 8.51 -10.06
N LEU A 100 -0.15 9.14 -11.14
CA LEU A 100 -1.25 8.70 -11.99
C LEU A 100 -0.71 8.40 -13.39
N THR A 101 -1.13 7.30 -13.97
CA THR A 101 -0.87 6.93 -15.36
C THR A 101 -2.10 7.15 -16.22
N ASP A 102 -1.91 7.30 -17.52
CA ASP A 102 -2.98 7.33 -18.51
C ASP A 102 -3.08 5.97 -19.16
N GLY A 103 -4.13 5.23 -18.85
CA GLY A 103 -4.39 3.91 -19.39
C GLY A 103 -5.77 3.44 -18.99
N ALA A 104 -6.51 2.87 -19.92
CA ALA A 104 -7.91 2.45 -19.70
C ALA A 104 -8.04 1.35 -18.62
N GLU A 105 -6.95 0.62 -18.35
CA GLU A 105 -6.92 -0.51 -17.42
C GLU A 105 -6.10 -0.23 -16.15
N ASP A 106 -5.40 0.92 -16.09
CA ASP A 106 -4.58 1.29 -14.94
C ASP A 106 -5.33 2.30 -14.05
N ASP A 107 -6.28 1.77 -13.30
CA ASP A 107 -7.18 2.52 -12.42
C ASP A 107 -6.69 2.56 -10.97
N ARG A 108 -5.38 2.72 -10.76
CA ARG A 108 -4.77 2.84 -9.44
C ARG A 108 -4.01 4.16 -9.27
N ILE A 109 -3.88 4.57 -8.02
CA ILE A 109 -3.01 5.65 -7.59
C ILE A 109 -1.78 5.01 -6.97
N GLU A 110 -0.61 5.19 -7.57
CA GLU A 110 0.63 4.64 -7.02
C GLU A 110 1.31 5.64 -6.09
N ILE A 111 1.76 5.16 -4.94
CA ILE A 111 2.55 5.90 -3.97
C ILE A 111 3.89 5.20 -3.79
N ASN A 112 4.95 5.76 -4.36
CA ASN A 112 6.31 5.29 -4.19
C ASN A 112 6.95 6.06 -3.04
N ASN A 113 7.59 5.35 -2.13
CA ASN A 113 8.21 5.92 -0.95
C ASN A 113 9.72 5.66 -0.98
N GLU A 114 10.50 6.71 -0.73
CA GLU A 114 11.92 6.67 -0.43
C GLU A 114 12.10 7.29 0.95
N ILE A 115 12.52 6.51 1.93
CA ILE A 115 12.61 6.93 3.31
C ILE A 115 14.04 6.68 3.81
N ASP A 116 14.72 7.74 4.25
CA ASP A 116 15.93 7.63 5.04
C ASP A 116 15.50 7.60 6.51
N TRP A 117 15.39 6.39 7.05
CA TRP A 117 14.78 6.13 8.35
C TRP A 117 15.80 6.15 9.48
N GLN A 118 15.53 6.99 10.48
CA GLN A 118 16.31 7.12 11.71
C GLN A 118 15.41 7.08 12.96
N GLY A 119 14.19 6.56 12.81
CA GLY A 119 13.19 6.52 13.87
C GLY A 119 13.66 5.72 15.09
N LYS A 120 13.37 6.23 16.29
CA LYS A 120 13.67 5.56 17.56
C LYS A 120 12.38 5.41 18.34
N LYS A 121 12.11 4.19 18.85
CA LYS A 121 10.85 3.89 19.55
C LYS A 121 9.63 4.32 18.72
N ALA A 122 9.64 3.97 17.45
CA ALA A 122 8.73 4.49 16.46
C ALA A 122 8.10 3.39 15.61
N LEU A 123 6.82 3.57 15.30
CA LEU A 123 6.07 2.76 14.36
C LEU A 123 5.46 3.69 13.32
N LEU A 124 5.86 3.53 12.05
CA LEU A 124 5.35 4.30 10.92
C LEU A 124 4.23 3.53 10.24
N LYS A 125 3.10 4.18 10.04
CA LYS A 125 1.97 3.64 9.27
C LYS A 125 1.48 4.62 8.21
N ALA A 126 0.93 4.08 7.11
CA ALA A 126 0.04 4.81 6.22
C ALA A 126 -1.40 4.62 6.70
N GLU A 127 -2.14 5.71 6.85
CA GLU A 127 -3.52 5.73 7.36
C GLU A 127 -4.48 6.17 6.25
N PHE A 128 -5.56 5.43 6.07
CA PHE A 128 -6.57 5.63 5.03
C PHE A 128 -7.97 5.75 5.65
N PRO A 129 -8.36 6.93 6.16
CA PRO A 129 -9.72 7.20 6.60
C PRO A 129 -10.62 7.41 5.38
N THR A 130 -11.45 6.44 5.06
CA THR A 130 -12.24 6.42 3.82
C THR A 130 -13.69 6.86 4.02
N THR A 131 -14.38 7.13 2.93
CA THR A 131 -15.84 7.32 2.91
C THR A 131 -16.62 6.01 2.94
N VAL A 132 -15.94 4.89 2.76
CA VAL A 132 -16.52 3.54 2.86
C VAL A 132 -16.52 3.08 4.31
N SER A 133 -17.59 2.43 4.74
CA SER A 133 -17.73 1.94 6.11
C SER A 133 -18.18 0.48 6.12
N ASN A 134 -17.48 -0.35 6.89
CA ASN A 134 -17.83 -1.73 7.20
C ASN A 134 -17.11 -2.17 8.47
N GLU A 135 -17.76 -2.94 9.32
CA GLU A 135 -17.13 -3.54 10.50
C GLU A 135 -15.97 -4.48 10.16
N LYS A 136 -15.97 -5.05 8.95
CA LYS A 136 -14.94 -5.99 8.47
C LYS A 136 -14.24 -5.48 7.23
N ALA A 137 -12.94 -5.67 7.18
CA ALA A 137 -12.13 -5.56 5.97
C ALA A 137 -11.68 -6.96 5.50
N THR A 138 -11.38 -7.07 4.22
CA THR A 138 -10.88 -8.30 3.58
C THR A 138 -9.36 -8.18 3.41
N TYR A 139 -8.62 -9.23 3.76
CA TYR A 139 -7.16 -9.28 3.67
C TYR A 139 -6.71 -10.47 2.86
N ASP A 140 -5.81 -10.25 1.93
CA ASP A 140 -5.17 -11.29 1.12
C ASP A 140 -4.29 -12.21 1.99
N LEU A 141 -4.32 -13.50 1.67
CA LEU A 141 -3.46 -14.53 2.28
C LEU A 141 -2.61 -15.28 1.23
N GLY A 142 -2.54 -14.76 0.01
CA GLY A 142 -1.81 -15.38 -1.11
C GLY A 142 -2.62 -16.45 -1.86
N LEU A 143 -3.21 -17.42 -1.16
CA LEU A 143 -4.06 -18.48 -1.74
C LEU A 143 -5.54 -18.34 -1.37
N GLY A 144 -5.97 -17.14 -1.09
CA GLY A 144 -7.31 -16.82 -0.68
C GLY A 144 -7.30 -15.55 0.16
N TYR A 145 -8.39 -15.27 0.85
CA TYR A 145 -8.53 -14.10 1.69
C TYR A 145 -9.28 -14.41 2.98
N VAL A 146 -9.17 -13.50 3.95
CA VAL A 146 -9.89 -13.58 5.21
C VAL A 146 -10.54 -12.24 5.52
N LYS A 147 -11.71 -12.26 6.16
CA LYS A 147 -12.36 -11.05 6.69
C LYS A 147 -12.08 -10.92 8.18
N ARG A 148 -11.60 -9.74 8.59
CA ARG A 148 -11.34 -9.41 10.00
C ARG A 148 -12.01 -8.11 10.38
N GLY A 149 -12.41 -8.00 11.65
CA GLY A 149 -13.09 -6.83 12.21
C GLY A 149 -12.14 -5.70 12.58
N ASN A 150 -12.70 -4.75 13.29
CA ASN A 150 -11.95 -3.66 13.91
C ASN A 150 -11.00 -4.18 14.99
N ASN A 151 -10.02 -3.37 15.36
CA ASN A 151 -9.08 -3.69 16.44
C ASN A 151 -9.79 -4.06 17.74
N VAL A 152 -9.50 -5.24 18.26
CA VAL A 152 -9.94 -5.72 19.57
C VAL A 152 -8.74 -6.26 20.33
N GLU A 153 -8.85 -6.53 21.63
CA GLU A 153 -7.72 -6.87 22.51
C GLU A 153 -6.84 -8.02 21.97
N ASN A 154 -7.45 -9.01 21.35
CA ASN A 154 -6.74 -10.20 20.86
C ASN A 154 -6.58 -10.24 19.33
N SER A 155 -6.90 -9.15 18.62
CA SER A 155 -6.77 -9.07 17.17
C SER A 155 -6.73 -7.60 16.74
N PHE A 156 -5.54 -7.08 16.55
CA PHE A 156 -5.33 -5.67 16.19
C PHE A 156 -4.28 -5.50 15.10
N GLU A 157 -3.06 -5.94 15.22
CA GLU A 157 -2.10 -5.94 14.12
C GLU A 157 -2.21 -7.29 13.40
N VAL A 158 -2.75 -7.29 12.19
CA VAL A 158 -3.11 -8.51 11.47
C VAL A 158 -2.31 -8.65 10.17
N LEU A 159 -2.10 -9.90 9.75
CA LEU A 159 -1.43 -10.20 8.50
C LEU A 159 -2.36 -9.96 7.30
N GLY A 160 -1.86 -9.27 6.28
CA GLY A 160 -2.39 -9.25 4.92
C GLY A 160 -1.23 -9.31 3.94
N HIS A 161 -1.36 -10.06 2.84
CA HIS A 161 -0.24 -10.28 1.91
C HIS A 161 -0.11 -9.12 0.92
N GLN A 162 -0.76 -9.17 -0.24
CA GLN A 162 -0.56 -8.16 -1.29
C GLN A 162 -1.62 -7.05 -1.29
N TRP A 163 -2.73 -7.23 -0.57
CA TRP A 163 -3.80 -6.24 -0.54
C TRP A 163 -4.66 -6.35 0.72
N ALA A 164 -5.28 -5.23 1.06
CA ALA A 164 -6.41 -5.15 1.97
C ALA A 164 -7.54 -4.34 1.33
N ASP A 165 -8.78 -4.68 1.62
CA ASP A 165 -9.97 -4.09 1.03
C ASP A 165 -11.01 -3.71 2.08
N LEU A 166 -11.58 -2.55 1.92
CA LEU A 166 -12.74 -2.10 2.64
C LEU A 166 -13.89 -1.86 1.67
N THR A 167 -14.75 -2.85 1.55
CA THR A 167 -16.00 -2.76 0.76
C THR A 167 -17.16 -2.38 1.69
N ALA A 168 -18.03 -1.47 1.24
CA ALA A 168 -19.23 -1.07 1.96
C ALA A 168 -20.10 -2.29 2.31
N SER A 169 -20.84 -2.20 3.42
CA SER A 169 -21.67 -3.33 3.90
C SER A 169 -22.72 -3.80 2.91
N ASP A 170 -23.19 -2.92 2.04
CA ASP A 170 -24.13 -3.23 0.95
C ASP A 170 -23.43 -3.74 -0.33
N SER A 171 -22.11 -3.87 -0.31
CA SER A 171 -21.25 -4.27 -1.43
C SER A 171 -21.41 -3.38 -2.68
N SER A 172 -21.80 -2.13 -2.52
CA SER A 172 -21.99 -1.20 -3.65
C SER A 172 -20.67 -0.65 -4.17
N TYR A 173 -19.69 -0.43 -3.27
CA TYR A 173 -18.42 0.19 -3.57
C TYR A 173 -17.36 -0.19 -2.55
N GLY A 174 -16.08 -0.23 -2.97
CA GLY A 174 -14.96 -0.54 -2.12
C GLY A 174 -13.73 0.28 -2.44
N ILE A 175 -12.78 0.27 -1.48
CA ILE A 175 -11.46 0.86 -1.60
C ILE A 175 -10.45 -0.18 -1.18
N SER A 176 -9.57 -0.55 -2.11
CA SER A 176 -8.48 -1.48 -1.84
C SER A 176 -7.14 -0.76 -1.77
N ILE A 177 -6.29 -1.20 -0.86
CA ILE A 177 -4.89 -0.80 -0.76
C ILE A 177 -4.05 -1.98 -1.19
N LEU A 178 -3.31 -1.80 -2.28
CA LEU A 178 -2.33 -2.77 -2.77
C LEU A 178 -0.98 -2.43 -2.15
N ASN A 179 -0.19 -3.43 -1.79
CA ASN A 179 1.12 -3.19 -1.19
C ASN A 179 2.20 -4.10 -1.77
N GLU A 180 3.42 -3.63 -1.66
CA GLU A 180 4.64 -4.38 -1.95
C GLU A 180 5.42 -4.56 -0.65
N SER A 181 5.63 -5.84 -0.25
CA SER A 181 6.47 -6.25 0.89
C SER A 181 6.15 -5.64 2.27
N LYS A 182 4.92 -5.16 2.50
CA LYS A 182 4.44 -4.67 3.80
C LYS A 182 3.21 -5.48 4.21
N TYR A 183 3.27 -6.19 5.34
CA TYR A 183 2.33 -7.25 5.67
C TYR A 183 1.52 -7.01 6.94
N GLY A 184 1.84 -5.95 7.68
CA GLY A 184 1.12 -5.59 8.90
C GLY A 184 -0.01 -4.61 8.63
N TRP A 185 -1.20 -4.93 9.14
CA TRP A 185 -2.40 -4.11 8.96
C TRP A 185 -3.17 -3.96 10.24
N ASP A 186 -3.83 -2.84 10.41
CA ASP A 186 -4.81 -2.69 11.46
C ASP A 186 -6.02 -1.87 11.01
N LYS A 187 -7.12 -2.02 11.74
CA LYS A 187 -8.40 -1.39 11.43
C LYS A 187 -8.97 -0.76 12.70
N PRO A 188 -8.68 0.54 12.96
CA PRO A 188 -9.07 1.19 14.21
C PRO A 188 -10.58 1.50 14.31
N GLY A 189 -11.29 1.45 13.19
CA GLY A 189 -12.72 1.73 13.11
C GLY A 189 -13.30 1.31 11.77
N ASP A 190 -14.61 1.48 11.60
CA ASP A 190 -15.36 0.95 10.47
C ASP A 190 -14.93 1.48 9.11
N ASN A 191 -14.35 2.66 9.07
CA ASN A 191 -13.99 3.37 7.83
C ASN A 191 -12.49 3.65 7.68
N THR A 192 -11.63 3.03 8.49
CA THR A 192 -10.19 3.30 8.43
C THR A 192 -9.40 2.01 8.38
N ILE A 193 -8.47 1.92 7.44
CA ILE A 193 -7.44 0.88 7.35
C ILE A 193 -6.08 1.55 7.49
N ARG A 194 -5.13 0.90 8.18
CA ARG A 194 -3.74 1.34 8.27
C ARG A 194 -2.80 0.23 7.84
N LEU A 195 -1.76 0.61 7.09
CA LEU A 195 -0.67 -0.27 6.65
C LEU A 195 0.59 0.06 7.44
N THR A 196 1.20 -0.91 8.10
CA THR A 196 2.49 -0.78 8.78
C THR A 196 3.62 -0.72 7.77
N LEU A 197 4.46 0.29 7.88
CA LEU A 197 5.56 0.55 6.95
C LEU A 197 6.93 0.26 7.54
N LEU A 198 7.26 0.86 8.69
CA LEU A 198 8.55 0.70 9.38
C LEU A 198 8.35 0.61 10.89
N HIS A 199 9.20 -0.15 11.56
CA HIS A 199 9.09 -0.40 13.00
C HIS A 199 10.47 -0.47 13.64
N THR A 200 10.79 0.54 14.47
CA THR A 200 11.97 0.55 15.34
C THR A 200 11.50 0.66 16.79
N PRO A 201 11.22 -0.47 17.45
CA PRO A 201 10.69 -0.47 18.79
C PRO A 201 11.72 -0.04 19.85
N GLN A 202 11.26 0.20 21.06
CA GLN A 202 12.15 0.30 22.21
C GLN A 202 12.95 -1.01 22.34
N PRO A 203 14.30 -0.96 22.49
CA PRO A 203 15.07 -2.18 22.67
C PRO A 203 14.65 -2.93 23.95
N GLY A 204 14.65 -4.25 23.88
CA GLY A 204 14.38 -5.12 25.03
C GLY A 204 15.45 -4.98 26.11
N LYS A 205 15.11 -5.29 27.36
CA LYS A 205 16.00 -5.17 28.54
C LYS A 205 17.35 -5.85 28.37
N HIS A 206 17.38 -6.96 27.64
CA HIS A 206 18.59 -7.79 27.41
C HIS A 206 19.32 -7.44 26.10
N TYR A 207 18.73 -6.57 25.25
CA TYR A 207 19.20 -6.24 23.91
C TYR A 207 19.25 -4.75 23.68
N THR A 208 19.74 -4.01 24.66
CA THR A 208 19.78 -2.52 24.65
C THR A 208 20.54 -1.93 23.46
N TYR A 209 21.39 -2.73 22.81
CA TYR A 209 22.14 -2.33 21.62
C TYR A 209 21.30 -2.39 20.32
N GLN A 210 20.02 -2.83 20.39
CA GLN A 210 19.13 -2.96 19.23
C GLN A 210 18.21 -1.74 19.06
N ASP A 211 18.69 -0.54 19.36
CA ASP A 211 17.90 0.69 19.28
C ASP A 211 17.87 1.34 17.88
N HIS A 212 18.47 0.67 16.89
CA HIS A 212 18.60 1.13 15.51
C HIS A 212 18.10 0.10 14.48
N GLN A 213 17.16 -0.74 14.87
CA GLN A 213 16.50 -1.67 13.96
C GLN A 213 15.83 -0.89 12.82
N ASP A 214 15.91 -1.40 11.60
CA ASP A 214 15.39 -0.78 10.39
C ASP A 214 16.00 0.58 10.01
N HIS A 215 17.02 1.09 10.72
CA HIS A 215 17.67 2.31 10.29
C HIS A 215 18.31 2.18 8.91
N GLY A 216 18.16 3.19 8.07
CA GLY A 216 18.76 3.27 6.74
C GLY A 216 17.77 3.66 5.66
N HIS A 217 18.16 3.44 4.41
CA HIS A 217 17.35 3.76 3.25
C HIS A 217 16.36 2.64 2.92
N HIS A 218 15.10 3.02 2.79
CA HIS A 218 14.01 2.13 2.39
C HIS A 218 13.33 2.66 1.14
N ALA A 219 13.10 1.76 0.17
CA ALA A 219 12.29 2.04 -1.00
C ALA A 219 11.18 0.96 -1.08
N PHE A 220 9.94 1.40 -1.11
CA PHE A 220 8.77 0.53 -1.23
C PHE A 220 7.57 1.31 -1.77
N ARG A 221 6.56 0.62 -2.20
CA ARG A 221 5.37 1.24 -2.78
C ARG A 221 4.08 0.59 -2.30
N TYR A 222 3.02 1.34 -2.37
CA TYR A 222 1.64 0.88 -2.24
C TYR A 222 0.75 1.63 -3.23
N ALA A 223 -0.46 1.14 -3.44
CA ALA A 223 -1.38 1.80 -4.35
C ALA A 223 -2.81 1.79 -3.80
N ILE A 224 -3.63 2.73 -4.26
CA ILE A 224 -5.03 2.87 -3.88
C ILE A 224 -5.89 2.60 -5.11
N VAL A 225 -6.93 1.79 -4.95
CA VAL A 225 -7.91 1.45 -5.99
C VAL A 225 -9.32 1.64 -5.45
N GLY A 226 -10.10 2.54 -6.07
CA GLY A 226 -11.53 2.59 -5.87
C GLY A 226 -12.23 1.63 -6.83
N HIS A 227 -13.27 0.93 -6.40
CA HIS A 227 -13.96 -0.04 -7.24
C HIS A 227 -15.44 -0.21 -6.89
N GLN A 228 -16.22 -0.61 -7.86
CA GLN A 228 -17.59 -1.08 -7.65
C GLN A 228 -17.59 -2.53 -7.14
N SER A 229 -18.62 -2.92 -6.43
CA SER A 229 -18.79 -4.26 -5.86
C SER A 229 -17.75 -4.60 -4.77
N ASP A 230 -17.61 -5.88 -4.47
CA ASP A 230 -16.60 -6.42 -3.54
C ASP A 230 -15.26 -6.67 -4.26
N ALA A 231 -14.20 -6.89 -3.48
CA ALA A 231 -12.84 -7.11 -3.96
C ALA A 231 -12.73 -8.25 -4.98
N THR A 232 -13.53 -9.31 -4.85
CA THR A 232 -13.48 -10.45 -5.75
C THR A 232 -14.05 -10.10 -7.13
N LYS A 233 -15.20 -9.42 -7.17
CA LYS A 233 -15.80 -8.98 -8.43
C LYS A 233 -15.04 -7.84 -9.11
N ALA A 234 -14.28 -7.09 -8.35
CA ALA A 234 -13.41 -6.01 -8.82
C ALA A 234 -12.03 -6.51 -9.25
N ASP A 235 -11.76 -7.82 -9.21
CA ASP A 235 -10.50 -8.45 -9.58
C ASP A 235 -9.28 -7.89 -8.83
N ILE A 236 -9.46 -7.51 -7.55
CA ILE A 236 -8.40 -6.87 -6.75
C ILE A 236 -7.18 -7.77 -6.60
N ALA A 237 -7.35 -9.08 -6.48
CA ALA A 237 -6.23 -10.02 -6.44
C ALA A 237 -5.35 -9.94 -7.71
N TRP A 238 -5.95 -9.80 -8.89
CA TRP A 238 -5.23 -9.60 -10.16
C TRP A 238 -4.54 -8.24 -10.22
N LYS A 239 -5.20 -7.18 -9.77
CA LYS A 239 -4.59 -5.84 -9.71
C LYS A 239 -3.39 -5.83 -8.78
N ALA A 240 -3.48 -6.51 -7.64
CA ALA A 240 -2.36 -6.66 -6.70
C ALA A 240 -1.22 -7.50 -7.27
N GLU A 241 -1.52 -8.58 -7.98
CA GLU A 241 -0.51 -9.39 -8.69
C GLU A 241 0.23 -8.54 -9.73
N ASN A 242 -0.50 -7.83 -10.59
CA ASN A 242 0.09 -6.95 -11.61
C ASN A 242 0.90 -5.80 -10.98
N PHE A 243 0.49 -5.30 -9.82
CA PHE A 243 1.25 -4.30 -9.08
C PHE A 243 2.57 -4.88 -8.57
N ASN A 244 2.59 -6.10 -8.06
CA ASN A 244 3.77 -6.76 -7.51
C ASN A 244 4.67 -7.39 -8.58
N GLN A 245 4.10 -7.72 -9.76
CA GLN A 245 4.83 -8.31 -10.89
C GLN A 245 4.64 -7.47 -12.16
N PRO A 246 5.24 -6.28 -12.21
CA PRO A 246 5.10 -5.39 -13.35
C PRO A 246 5.73 -5.99 -14.61
N LEU A 247 5.20 -5.63 -15.76
CA LEU A 247 5.80 -5.97 -17.05
C LEU A 247 7.20 -5.33 -17.15
N LEU A 248 8.15 -6.12 -17.64
CA LEU A 248 9.48 -5.64 -17.95
C LEU A 248 9.56 -5.23 -19.41
N ALA A 249 9.99 -3.99 -19.67
CA ALA A 249 10.20 -3.47 -21.00
C ALA A 249 11.68 -3.18 -21.22
N PHE A 250 12.20 -3.55 -22.38
CA PHE A 250 13.56 -3.23 -22.80
C PHE A 250 13.60 -2.93 -24.31
N ALA A 251 14.47 -2.00 -24.68
CA ALA A 251 14.70 -1.66 -26.08
C ALA A 251 15.79 -2.57 -26.67
N THR A 252 15.58 -2.98 -27.89
CA THR A 252 16.58 -3.74 -28.67
C THR A 252 16.70 -3.17 -30.08
N ALA A 253 17.87 -3.31 -30.66
CA ALA A 253 18.07 -2.98 -32.07
C ALA A 253 17.28 -3.94 -32.97
N LYS A 254 17.04 -3.53 -34.22
CA LYS A 254 16.41 -4.38 -35.22
C LYS A 254 17.26 -5.65 -35.45
N HIS A 255 16.65 -6.80 -35.27
CA HIS A 255 17.29 -8.10 -35.51
C HIS A 255 16.30 -9.08 -36.12
N ALA A 256 16.84 -10.17 -36.73
CA ALA A 256 16.01 -11.27 -37.18
C ALA A 256 15.47 -12.09 -35.99
N GLY A 257 14.24 -12.58 -36.09
CA GLY A 257 13.59 -13.42 -35.10
C GLY A 257 12.61 -14.40 -35.73
N LYS A 258 12.23 -15.42 -34.99
CA LYS A 258 11.23 -16.42 -35.39
C LYS A 258 9.87 -16.24 -34.71
N LEU A 259 9.81 -15.44 -33.67
CA LEU A 259 8.58 -15.14 -32.93
C LEU A 259 7.88 -13.96 -33.61
N GLY A 260 6.54 -13.95 -33.54
CA GLY A 260 5.73 -12.83 -34.02
C GLY A 260 5.80 -11.63 -33.08
N SER A 261 4.95 -10.64 -33.34
CA SER A 261 4.79 -9.43 -32.47
C SER A 261 4.24 -9.76 -31.10
N SER A 262 3.63 -10.92 -30.92
CA SER A 262 3.21 -11.46 -29.64
C SER A 262 3.47 -12.96 -29.59
N TYR A 263 3.84 -13.45 -28.42
CA TYR A 263 4.07 -14.86 -28.17
C TYR A 263 3.80 -15.18 -26.71
N SER A 264 3.12 -16.30 -26.44
CA SER A 264 2.86 -16.79 -25.09
C SER A 264 3.40 -18.20 -24.91
N PHE A 265 4.15 -18.43 -23.85
CA PHE A 265 4.66 -19.77 -23.49
C PHE A 265 3.58 -20.65 -22.86
N ALA A 266 2.57 -20.05 -22.25
CA ALA A 266 1.44 -20.74 -21.64
C ALA A 266 0.20 -19.85 -21.66
N THR A 267 -0.96 -20.48 -21.77
CA THR A 267 -2.26 -19.79 -21.73
C THR A 267 -3.21 -20.56 -20.84
N ALA A 268 -4.07 -19.85 -20.11
CA ALA A 268 -5.23 -20.42 -19.45
C ALA A 268 -6.48 -20.10 -20.26
N ASP A 269 -7.39 -21.04 -20.40
CA ASP A 269 -8.65 -20.89 -21.15
C ASP A 269 -9.77 -20.24 -20.31
N ARG A 270 -9.48 -19.96 -19.03
CA ARG A 270 -10.41 -19.36 -18.06
C ARG A 270 -9.76 -18.18 -17.36
N PRO A 271 -10.43 -17.01 -17.33
CA PRO A 271 -9.88 -15.82 -16.67
C PRO A 271 -9.75 -15.97 -15.14
N GLN A 272 -10.47 -16.93 -14.54
CA GLN A 272 -10.37 -17.21 -13.10
C GLN A 272 -9.15 -18.05 -12.72
N ILE A 273 -8.41 -18.57 -13.69
CA ILE A 273 -7.23 -19.40 -13.45
C ILE A 273 -5.99 -18.54 -13.57
N ALA A 274 -5.25 -18.40 -12.48
CA ALA A 274 -3.97 -17.72 -12.44
C ALA A 274 -2.81 -18.71 -12.64
N LEU A 275 -1.98 -18.48 -13.65
CA LEU A 275 -0.72 -19.18 -13.81
C LEU A 275 0.35 -18.49 -12.96
N LYS A 276 0.54 -18.95 -11.73
CA LYS A 276 1.41 -18.26 -10.74
C LYS A 276 2.90 -18.52 -10.97
N ALA A 277 3.28 -19.65 -11.52
CA ALA A 277 4.67 -19.98 -11.78
C ALA A 277 4.82 -21.05 -12.86
N ILE A 278 5.87 -20.93 -13.64
CA ILE A 278 6.39 -22.00 -14.51
C ILE A 278 7.84 -22.24 -14.07
N LYS A 279 8.13 -23.42 -13.54
CA LYS A 279 9.49 -23.78 -13.12
C LYS A 279 9.85 -25.19 -13.58
N LYS A 280 11.14 -25.42 -13.78
CA LYS A 280 11.65 -26.77 -14.04
C LYS A 280 11.36 -27.69 -12.84
N ALA A 281 10.94 -28.93 -13.11
CA ALA A 281 10.75 -29.92 -12.08
C ALA A 281 12.08 -30.21 -11.36
N GLU A 282 12.04 -30.51 -10.06
CA GLU A 282 13.24 -30.73 -9.24
C GLU A 282 14.05 -31.95 -9.67
N ASP A 283 13.36 -32.97 -10.21
CA ASP A 283 14.00 -34.16 -10.80
C ASP A 283 14.60 -33.92 -12.19
N GLY A 284 14.45 -32.71 -12.72
CA GLY A 284 14.95 -32.30 -14.03
C GLY A 284 14.23 -32.88 -15.25
N LYS A 285 13.09 -33.59 -15.04
CA LYS A 285 12.38 -34.32 -16.09
C LYS A 285 11.07 -33.67 -16.54
N GLY A 286 10.92 -32.39 -16.40
CA GLY A 286 9.71 -31.68 -16.84
C GLY A 286 9.58 -30.28 -16.22
N TYR A 287 8.40 -29.68 -16.37
CA TYR A 287 8.02 -28.37 -15.87
C TYR A 287 6.77 -28.47 -15.00
#